data_8079f18a3ea514234fd65337c3fab8de
#
_entry.id   8079f18a3ea514234fd65337c3fab8de
#
_cell.length_a   1.000
_cell.length_b   1.000
_cell.length_c   1.000
_cell.angle_alpha   90.00
_cell.angle_beta   90.00
_cell.angle_gamma   90.00
#
_symmetry.space_group_name_H-M   'P 1'
#
loop_
_entity.id
_entity.type
_entity.pdbx_description
1 polymer ?
#
loop_
_entity_poly.entity_id
_entity_poly.type
_entity_poly.pdbx_seq_one_letter_code
_entity_poly.pdbx_strand_id
1 'polypeptide(L)'
;MVTFIYVFVGTPLQLIVALLLAVLLNQGMKGLSFYRSIFYLPSLLGGSVAISILWRQMFGASGLVNQLLGALGFENLPGWVSTPDTALWTIILLHVWTFGSPMIIFLAGLRQIPEMYYEAASVDGASKLAQFFRITIPLLTPIIFFNVVLQVINAFQSFTQAFVVSGGTGGPSDSTMFYTLYLYQKGFTQFDMGYASAMAWLLLIIVAIFTAINFFVSKFWVFYDD
;
A
#
# COMPACT_ATOMS: atom_id res chain seq x y z
N MET A 1 -13.58 11.53 3.58
CA MET A 1 -13.18 11.41 2.16
C MET A 1 -11.72 11.00 2.01
N VAL A 2 -10.80 11.66 2.68
CA VAL A 2 -9.34 11.42 2.62
C VAL A 2 -8.96 9.95 2.83
N THR A 3 -9.47 9.30 3.89
CA THR A 3 -9.21 7.88 4.18
C THR A 3 -9.62 6.95 3.04
N PHE A 4 -10.77 7.20 2.42
CA PHE A 4 -11.23 6.40 1.28
C PHE A 4 -10.31 6.54 0.07
N ILE A 5 -9.86 7.76 -0.26
CA ILE A 5 -8.89 7.97 -1.35
C ILE A 5 -7.59 7.20 -1.03
N TYR A 6 -7.10 7.31 0.19
CA TYR A 6 -5.90 6.60 0.62
C TYR A 6 -6.05 5.08 0.48
N VAL A 7 -7.17 4.51 0.93
CA VAL A 7 -7.44 3.07 0.84
C VAL A 7 -7.58 2.62 -0.61
N PHE A 8 -8.46 3.27 -1.38
CA PHE A 8 -8.83 2.80 -2.73
C PHE A 8 -7.82 3.16 -3.82
N VAL A 9 -6.92 4.10 -3.58
CA VAL A 9 -5.83 4.42 -4.49
C VAL A 9 -4.52 3.83 -3.98
N GLY A 10 -4.20 4.03 -2.71
CA GLY A 10 -2.93 3.58 -2.13
C GLY A 10 -2.78 2.06 -2.12
N THR A 11 -3.81 1.33 -1.67
CA THR A 11 -3.75 -0.14 -1.59
C THR A 11 -3.59 -0.80 -2.97
N PRO A 12 -4.37 -0.49 -4.01
CA PRO A 12 -4.13 -1.06 -5.33
C PRO A 12 -2.75 -0.73 -5.89
N LEU A 13 -2.28 0.50 -5.75
CA LEU A 13 -0.94 0.89 -6.20
C LEU A 13 0.16 0.09 -5.49
N GLN A 14 0.05 -0.07 -4.16
CA GLN A 14 0.97 -0.88 -3.37
C GLN A 14 0.99 -2.32 -3.85
N LEU A 15 -0.17 -2.93 -4.06
CA LEU A 15 -0.29 -4.32 -4.51
C LEU A 15 0.23 -4.52 -5.93
N ILE A 16 0.00 -3.56 -6.84
CA ILE A 16 0.55 -3.61 -8.19
C ILE A 16 2.09 -3.59 -8.13
N VAL A 17 2.68 -2.66 -7.39
CA VAL A 17 4.14 -2.58 -7.23
C VAL A 17 4.69 -3.86 -6.59
N ALA A 18 4.03 -4.37 -5.54
CA ALA A 18 4.39 -5.60 -4.87
C ALA A 18 4.37 -6.81 -5.82
N LEU A 19 3.32 -6.94 -6.64
CA LEU A 19 3.18 -8.02 -7.61
C LEU A 19 4.25 -7.93 -8.71
N LEU A 20 4.48 -6.75 -9.26
CA LEU A 20 5.51 -6.54 -10.30
C LEU A 20 6.90 -6.92 -9.80
N LEU A 21 7.24 -6.51 -8.58
CA LEU A 21 8.51 -6.89 -7.95
C LEU A 21 8.59 -8.39 -7.63
N ALA A 22 7.49 -9.00 -7.18
CA ALA A 22 7.45 -10.44 -6.96
C ALA A 22 7.69 -11.23 -8.25
N VAL A 23 7.06 -10.82 -9.36
CA VAL A 23 7.27 -11.41 -10.69
C VAL A 23 8.72 -11.23 -11.14
N LEU A 24 9.30 -10.05 -10.96
CA LEU A 24 10.72 -9.79 -11.27
C LEU A 24 11.64 -10.72 -10.48
N LEU A 25 11.41 -10.84 -9.17
CA LEU A 25 12.20 -11.70 -8.28
C LEU A 25 11.99 -13.21 -8.54
N ASN A 26 10.88 -13.60 -9.17
CA ASN A 26 10.59 -15.00 -9.49
C ASN A 26 11.39 -15.53 -10.69
N GLN A 27 12.08 -14.66 -11.45
CA GLN A 27 12.84 -15.04 -12.67
C GLN A 27 14.17 -15.75 -12.40
N GLY A 28 14.42 -16.28 -11.19
CA GLY A 28 15.59 -17.09 -10.89
C GLY A 28 16.90 -16.30 -10.72
N MET A 29 16.83 -15.07 -10.24
CA MET A 29 17.99 -14.20 -10.04
C MET A 29 19.00 -14.78 -9.02
N LYS A 30 20.29 -14.72 -9.34
CA LYS A 30 21.38 -15.05 -8.41
C LYS A 30 21.34 -14.06 -7.24
N GLY A 31 21.48 -14.57 -5.99
CA GLY A 31 21.43 -13.72 -4.79
C GLY A 31 20.02 -13.31 -4.35
N LEU A 32 18.98 -14.02 -4.76
CA LEU A 32 17.59 -13.74 -4.48
C LEU A 32 17.28 -13.47 -2.99
N SER A 33 17.94 -14.18 -2.07
CA SER A 33 17.78 -13.97 -0.62
C SER A 33 18.15 -12.54 -0.21
N PHE A 34 19.24 -12.00 -0.77
CA PHE A 34 19.69 -10.65 -0.50
C PHE A 34 18.69 -9.60 -1.03
N TYR A 35 18.22 -9.76 -2.27
CA TYR A 35 17.20 -8.85 -2.84
C TYR A 35 15.89 -8.89 -2.05
N ARG A 36 15.44 -10.08 -1.63
CA ARG A 36 14.26 -10.20 -0.77
C ARG A 36 14.41 -9.41 0.52
N SER A 37 15.55 -9.51 1.18
CA SER A 37 15.83 -8.79 2.43
C SER A 37 15.80 -7.28 2.21
N ILE A 38 16.43 -6.78 1.15
CA ILE A 38 16.44 -5.33 0.82
C ILE A 38 15.03 -4.83 0.52
N PHE A 39 14.28 -5.52 -0.34
CA PHE A 39 12.92 -5.10 -0.71
C PHE A 39 11.89 -5.31 0.41
N TYR A 40 12.22 -6.11 1.43
CA TYR A 40 11.37 -6.24 2.62
C TYR A 40 11.60 -5.14 3.65
N LEU A 41 12.78 -4.55 3.71
CA LEU A 41 13.12 -3.47 4.66
C LEU A 41 12.09 -2.32 4.69
N PRO A 42 11.59 -1.80 3.56
CA PRO A 42 10.53 -0.80 3.57
C PRO A 42 9.31 -1.17 4.40
N SER A 43 8.86 -2.40 4.32
CA SER A 43 7.70 -2.87 5.10
C SER A 43 7.97 -2.98 6.60
N LEU A 44 9.19 -3.32 6.98
CA LEU A 44 9.59 -3.37 8.40
C LEU A 44 9.69 -1.98 9.02
N LEU A 45 10.14 -1.00 8.25
CA LEU A 45 10.47 0.34 8.75
C LEU A 45 9.35 1.36 8.50
N GLY A 46 8.55 1.19 7.45
CA GLY A 46 7.61 2.19 6.94
C GLY A 46 6.45 2.53 7.89
N GLY A 47 6.13 1.67 8.84
CA GLY A 47 5.18 1.95 9.92
C GLY A 47 5.76 2.75 11.09
N SER A 48 7.08 3.01 11.10
CA SER A 48 7.75 3.67 12.21
C SER A 48 7.60 5.20 12.17
N VAL A 49 7.60 5.81 13.35
CA VAL A 49 7.63 7.27 13.53
C VAL A 49 8.88 7.86 12.89
N ALA A 50 10.04 7.20 13.03
CA ALA A 50 11.31 7.66 12.49
C ALA A 50 11.27 7.83 10.96
N ILE A 51 10.76 6.84 10.24
CA ILE A 51 10.62 6.93 8.77
C ILE A 51 9.60 8.02 8.38
N SER A 52 8.50 8.13 9.13
CA SER A 52 7.51 9.19 8.86
C SER A 52 8.11 10.60 9.05
N ILE A 53 9.00 10.80 10.04
CA ILE A 53 9.74 12.06 10.23
C ILE A 53 10.71 12.31 9.06
N LEU A 54 11.50 11.30 8.67
CA LEU A 54 12.39 11.40 7.51
C LEU A 54 11.61 11.73 6.25
N TRP A 55 10.47 11.08 6.05
CA TRP A 55 9.58 11.33 4.90
C TRP A 55 9.10 12.78 4.86
N ARG A 56 8.63 13.29 6.01
CA ARG A 56 8.23 14.69 6.15
C ARG A 56 9.37 15.65 5.82
N GLN A 57 10.61 15.36 6.24
CA GLN A 57 11.79 16.17 5.92
C GLN A 57 12.16 16.09 4.44
N MET A 58 12.17 14.89 3.85
CA MET A 58 12.51 14.69 2.44
C MET A 58 11.55 15.41 1.49
N PHE A 59 10.25 15.41 1.80
CA PHE A 59 9.20 16.02 0.99
C PHE A 59 8.81 17.44 1.46
N GLY A 60 9.54 18.01 2.42
CA GLY A 60 9.38 19.42 2.82
C GLY A 60 9.87 20.40 1.74
N ALA A 61 9.55 21.68 1.88
CA ALA A 61 9.91 22.72 0.91
C ALA A 61 11.42 22.81 0.64
N SER A 62 12.26 22.63 1.66
CA SER A 62 13.73 22.58 1.56
C SER A 62 14.30 21.17 1.57
N GLY A 63 13.43 20.16 1.36
CA GLY A 63 13.80 18.75 1.47
C GLY A 63 14.62 18.24 0.28
N LEU A 64 15.17 17.02 0.44
CA LEU A 64 16.01 16.35 -0.56
C LEU A 64 15.33 16.24 -1.93
N VAL A 65 14.01 15.98 -1.97
CA VAL A 65 13.26 15.85 -3.22
C VAL A 65 13.33 17.16 -4.01
N ASN A 66 13.10 18.30 -3.37
CA ASN A 66 13.17 19.60 -4.03
C ASN A 66 14.60 19.98 -4.43
N GLN A 67 15.60 19.62 -3.62
CA GLN A 67 17.01 19.84 -3.98
C GLN A 67 17.39 19.05 -5.24
N LEU A 68 16.99 17.77 -5.35
CA LEU A 68 17.25 16.96 -6.52
C LEU A 68 16.51 17.45 -7.78
N LEU A 69 15.23 17.82 -7.63
CA LEU A 69 14.44 18.36 -8.74
C LEU A 69 14.97 19.74 -9.17
N GLY A 70 15.39 20.58 -8.22
CA GLY A 70 16.04 21.86 -8.52
C GLY A 70 17.36 21.69 -9.29
N ALA A 71 18.18 20.70 -8.93
CA ALA A 71 19.40 20.36 -9.69
C ALA A 71 19.11 19.87 -11.13
N LEU A 72 17.91 19.33 -11.38
CA LEU A 72 17.44 18.95 -12.71
C LEU A 72 16.77 20.11 -13.49
N GLY A 73 16.74 21.32 -12.91
CA GLY A 73 16.21 22.52 -13.55
C GLY A 73 14.72 22.81 -13.30
N PHE A 74 14.07 22.11 -12.36
CA PHE A 74 12.69 22.42 -11.98
C PHE A 74 12.69 23.59 -10.99
N GLU A 75 11.94 24.65 -11.28
CA GLU A 75 11.79 25.83 -10.43
C GLU A 75 10.39 25.86 -9.77
N ASN A 76 10.23 26.64 -8.71
CA ASN A 76 8.97 26.87 -7.99
C ASN A 76 8.30 25.57 -7.45
N LEU A 77 9.11 24.67 -6.91
CA LEU A 77 8.63 23.41 -6.35
C LEU A 77 7.87 23.65 -5.04
N PRO A 78 6.69 22.99 -4.86
CA PRO A 78 5.91 23.13 -3.64
C PRO A 78 6.58 22.44 -2.46
N GLY A 79 6.17 22.78 -1.25
CA GLY A 79 6.37 21.89 -0.10
C GLY A 79 5.34 20.77 -0.16
N TRP A 80 5.72 19.60 -0.70
CA TRP A 80 4.82 18.49 -1.01
C TRP A 80 3.93 18.05 0.16
N VAL A 81 4.46 18.11 1.40
CA VAL A 81 3.71 17.77 2.61
C VAL A 81 2.93 18.96 3.19
N SER A 82 3.24 20.19 2.79
CA SER A 82 2.61 21.42 3.28
C SER A 82 1.60 22.02 2.29
N THR A 83 1.45 21.45 1.11
CA THR A 83 0.49 21.88 0.09
C THR A 83 -0.72 20.93 0.08
N PRO A 84 -1.98 21.42 0.16
CA PRO A 84 -3.17 20.56 0.28
C PRO A 84 -3.30 19.53 -0.84
N ASP A 85 -2.99 19.94 -2.07
CA ASP A 85 -3.16 19.07 -3.26
C ASP A 85 -2.16 17.91 -3.33
N THR A 86 -1.01 18.04 -2.66
CA THR A 86 0.09 17.08 -2.73
C THR A 86 0.30 16.28 -1.45
N ALA A 87 -0.15 16.79 -0.30
CA ALA A 87 0.15 16.18 1.00
C ALA A 87 -0.36 14.74 1.12
N LEU A 88 -1.59 14.46 0.66
CA LEU A 88 -2.14 13.10 0.66
C LEU A 88 -1.33 12.15 -0.22
N TRP A 89 -0.87 12.63 -1.38
CA TRP A 89 -0.11 11.81 -2.33
C TRP A 89 1.26 11.41 -1.78
N THR A 90 1.89 12.26 -0.95
CA THR A 90 3.13 11.88 -0.27
C THR A 90 2.92 10.74 0.73
N ILE A 91 1.79 10.71 1.43
CA ILE A 91 1.45 9.62 2.36
C ILE A 91 1.09 8.36 1.57
N ILE A 92 0.37 8.48 0.44
CA ILE A 92 0.10 7.35 -0.46
C ILE A 92 1.42 6.78 -1.00
N LEU A 93 2.37 7.62 -1.38
CA LEU A 93 3.69 7.16 -1.85
C LEU A 93 4.46 6.42 -0.75
N LEU A 94 4.39 6.89 0.50
CA LEU A 94 4.96 6.18 1.66
C LEU A 94 4.30 4.81 1.85
N HIS A 95 2.97 4.73 1.69
CA HIS A 95 2.23 3.47 1.76
C HIS A 95 2.65 2.51 0.64
N VAL A 96 2.75 3.01 -0.59
CA VAL A 96 3.22 2.21 -1.74
C VAL A 96 4.65 1.72 -1.51
N TRP A 97 5.52 2.53 -0.90
CA TRP A 97 6.89 2.14 -0.57
C TRP A 97 6.95 0.94 0.40
N THR A 98 5.92 0.72 1.22
CA THR A 98 5.83 -0.45 2.11
C THR A 98 5.34 -1.73 1.40
N PHE A 99 5.67 -1.92 0.15
CA PHE A 99 5.29 -3.06 -0.70
C PHE A 99 5.88 -4.41 -0.28
N GLY A 100 6.87 -4.45 0.60
CA GLY A 100 7.69 -5.65 0.86
C GLY A 100 6.90 -6.84 1.41
N SER A 101 5.98 -6.63 2.37
CA SER A 101 5.17 -7.72 2.93
C SER A 101 4.25 -8.36 1.88
N PRO A 102 3.41 -7.61 1.14
CA PRO A 102 2.60 -8.21 0.07
C PRO A 102 3.46 -8.80 -1.06
N MET A 103 4.62 -8.23 -1.38
CA MET A 103 5.56 -8.78 -2.36
C MET A 103 6.03 -10.19 -1.99
N ILE A 104 6.41 -10.44 -0.72
CA ILE A 104 6.85 -11.76 -0.27
C ILE A 104 5.71 -12.77 -0.36
N ILE A 105 4.48 -12.37 -0.01
CA ILE A 105 3.30 -13.22 -0.11
C ILE A 105 3.02 -13.57 -1.58
N PHE A 106 3.07 -12.60 -2.49
CA PHE A 106 2.95 -12.85 -3.93
C PHE A 106 4.06 -13.77 -4.45
N LEU A 107 5.30 -13.55 -4.03
CA LEU A 107 6.43 -14.38 -4.47
C LEU A 107 6.29 -15.82 -3.99
N ALA A 108 5.74 -16.05 -2.79
CA ALA A 108 5.46 -17.39 -2.29
C ALA A 108 4.34 -18.07 -3.11
N GLY A 109 3.29 -17.33 -3.46
CA GLY A 109 2.22 -17.84 -4.33
C GLY A 109 2.68 -18.15 -5.76
N LEU A 110 3.49 -17.26 -6.36
CA LEU A 110 4.05 -17.48 -7.70
C LEU A 110 4.87 -18.77 -7.80
N ARG A 111 5.55 -19.15 -6.72
CA ARG A 111 6.36 -20.38 -6.66
C ARG A 111 5.56 -21.66 -6.46
N GLN A 112 4.30 -21.54 -6.10
CA GLN A 112 3.41 -22.70 -5.99
C GLN A 112 2.78 -23.08 -7.33
N ILE A 113 2.83 -22.21 -8.34
CA ILE A 113 2.30 -22.49 -9.68
C ILE A 113 3.21 -23.52 -10.35
N PRO A 114 2.68 -24.70 -10.74
CA PRO A 114 3.46 -25.75 -11.39
C PRO A 114 4.03 -25.28 -12.74
N GLU A 115 5.31 -25.57 -12.98
CA GLU A 115 6.02 -25.17 -14.20
C GLU A 115 5.41 -25.77 -15.48
N MET A 116 4.82 -26.95 -15.36
CA MET A 116 4.14 -27.64 -16.46
C MET A 116 3.10 -26.79 -17.20
N TYR A 117 2.40 -25.87 -16.51
CA TYR A 117 1.44 -24.96 -17.16
C TYR A 117 2.13 -23.99 -18.13
N TYR A 118 3.30 -23.50 -17.75
CA TYR A 118 4.09 -22.60 -18.59
C TYR A 118 4.76 -23.33 -19.75
N GLU A 119 5.21 -24.56 -19.53
CA GLU A 119 5.78 -25.43 -20.57
C GLU A 119 4.73 -25.76 -21.65
N ALA A 120 3.55 -26.23 -21.23
CA ALA A 120 2.45 -26.53 -22.15
C ALA A 120 2.05 -25.28 -22.97
N ALA A 121 1.85 -24.14 -22.32
CA ALA A 121 1.52 -22.90 -22.99
C ALA A 121 2.63 -22.42 -23.97
N SER A 122 3.89 -22.73 -23.67
CA SER A 122 5.01 -22.41 -24.55
C SER A 122 5.02 -23.28 -25.81
N VAL A 123 4.63 -24.56 -25.69
CA VAL A 123 4.45 -25.46 -26.84
C VAL A 123 3.31 -24.95 -27.74
N ASP A 124 2.23 -24.42 -27.13
CA ASP A 124 1.11 -23.81 -27.86
C ASP A 124 1.44 -22.43 -28.45
N GLY A 125 2.68 -21.94 -28.30
CA GLY A 125 3.13 -20.65 -28.84
C GLY A 125 2.66 -19.43 -28.06
N ALA A 126 2.22 -19.57 -26.80
CA ALA A 126 1.80 -18.44 -25.98
C ALA A 126 2.97 -17.54 -25.57
N SER A 127 2.84 -16.24 -25.82
CA SER A 127 3.82 -15.24 -25.38
C SER A 127 3.87 -15.15 -23.84
N LYS A 128 5.00 -14.66 -23.30
CA LYS A 128 5.17 -14.44 -21.83
C LYS A 128 4.07 -13.56 -21.24
N LEU A 129 3.62 -12.55 -21.98
CA LEU A 129 2.52 -11.68 -21.54
C LEU A 129 1.19 -12.44 -21.50
N ALA A 130 0.93 -13.30 -22.51
CA ALA A 130 -0.26 -14.16 -22.51
C ALA A 130 -0.24 -15.15 -21.35
N GLN A 131 0.91 -15.79 -21.07
CA GLN A 131 1.10 -16.67 -19.93
C GLN A 131 0.83 -15.93 -18.60
N PHE A 132 1.32 -14.68 -18.46
CA PHE A 132 1.09 -13.88 -17.26
C PHE A 132 -0.41 -13.62 -17.01
N PHE A 133 -1.15 -13.14 -18.01
CA PHE A 133 -2.56 -12.81 -17.82
C PHE A 133 -3.50 -14.00 -17.82
N ARG A 134 -3.15 -15.10 -18.51
CA ARG A 134 -4.05 -16.27 -18.67
C ARG A 134 -3.72 -17.45 -17.73
N ILE A 135 -2.51 -17.49 -17.17
CA ILE A 135 -2.07 -18.56 -16.25
C ILE A 135 -1.72 -17.95 -14.89
N THR A 136 -0.75 -17.04 -14.85
CA THR A 136 -0.23 -16.53 -13.57
C THR A 136 -1.30 -15.77 -12.78
N ILE A 137 -1.97 -14.79 -13.37
CA ILE A 137 -2.98 -13.99 -12.65
C ILE A 137 -4.14 -14.84 -12.17
N PRO A 138 -4.79 -15.70 -12.98
CA PRO A 138 -5.89 -16.55 -12.51
C PRO A 138 -5.49 -17.47 -11.36
N LEU A 139 -4.37 -18.17 -11.47
CA LEU A 139 -3.89 -19.08 -10.42
C LEU A 139 -3.41 -18.34 -9.15
N LEU A 140 -3.07 -17.06 -9.28
CA LEU A 140 -2.66 -16.21 -8.15
C LEU A 140 -3.85 -15.51 -7.47
N THR A 141 -5.05 -15.63 -8.01
CA THR A 141 -6.23 -14.90 -7.47
C THR A 141 -6.49 -15.15 -5.98
N PRO A 142 -6.32 -16.35 -5.38
CA PRO A 142 -6.47 -16.54 -3.94
C PRO A 142 -5.48 -15.70 -3.13
N ILE A 143 -4.25 -15.58 -3.62
CA ILE A 143 -3.19 -14.79 -2.98
C ILE A 143 -3.43 -13.28 -3.17
N ILE A 144 -3.93 -12.87 -4.35
CA ILE A 144 -4.34 -11.49 -4.60
C ILE A 144 -5.47 -11.11 -3.63
N PHE A 145 -6.50 -11.95 -3.52
CA PHE A 145 -7.61 -11.74 -2.60
C PHE A 145 -7.15 -11.60 -1.15
N PHE A 146 -6.30 -12.49 -0.67
CA PHE A 146 -5.74 -12.44 0.68
C PHE A 146 -4.99 -11.12 0.94
N ASN A 147 -4.12 -10.72 0.01
CA ASN A 147 -3.39 -9.46 0.11
C ASN A 147 -4.34 -8.24 0.09
N VAL A 148 -5.35 -8.23 -0.78
CA VAL A 148 -6.35 -7.13 -0.84
C VAL A 148 -7.05 -6.98 0.51
N VAL A 149 -7.55 -8.07 1.09
CA VAL A 149 -8.23 -8.04 2.40
C VAL A 149 -7.30 -7.48 3.48
N LEU A 150 -6.08 -8.01 3.59
CA LEU A 150 -5.12 -7.56 4.61
C LEU A 150 -4.74 -6.09 4.44
N GLN A 151 -4.43 -5.66 3.21
CA GLN A 151 -3.97 -4.28 3.00
C GLN A 151 -5.10 -3.26 3.10
N VAL A 152 -6.33 -3.61 2.74
CA VAL A 152 -7.50 -2.75 2.96
C VAL A 152 -7.73 -2.54 4.46
N ILE A 153 -7.68 -3.61 5.27
CA ILE A 153 -7.82 -3.50 6.74
C ILE A 153 -6.71 -2.60 7.31
N ASN A 154 -5.45 -2.85 6.94
CA ASN A 154 -4.31 -2.06 7.40
C ASN A 154 -4.41 -0.58 6.98
N ALA A 155 -4.86 -0.30 5.76
CA ALA A 155 -4.99 1.05 5.25
C ALA A 155 -6.10 1.84 5.97
N PHE A 156 -7.25 1.23 6.28
CA PHE A 156 -8.30 1.87 7.09
C PHE A 156 -7.82 2.21 8.52
N GLN A 157 -6.92 1.41 9.07
CA GLN A 157 -6.35 1.59 10.41
C GLN A 157 -5.09 2.46 10.43
N SER A 158 -4.65 2.98 9.27
CA SER A 158 -3.45 3.81 9.18
C SER A 158 -3.59 5.08 10.04
N PHE A 159 -2.61 5.31 10.91
CA PHE A 159 -2.58 6.43 11.85
C PHE A 159 -1.22 7.13 11.86
N THR A 160 -0.15 6.38 12.13
CA THR A 160 1.19 6.93 12.41
C THR A 160 1.70 7.85 11.32
N GLN A 161 1.57 7.42 10.06
CA GLN A 161 2.03 8.19 8.91
C GLN A 161 1.28 9.53 8.79
N ALA A 162 -0.06 9.47 8.90
CA ALA A 162 -0.88 10.68 8.85
C ALA A 162 -0.57 11.62 10.02
N PHE A 163 -0.46 11.07 11.24
CA PHE A 163 -0.15 11.85 12.45
C PHE A 163 1.21 12.55 12.36
N VAL A 164 2.26 11.81 12.00
CA VAL A 164 3.63 12.35 12.00
C VAL A 164 3.86 13.31 10.83
N VAL A 165 3.41 12.96 9.63
CA VAL A 165 3.60 13.78 8.43
C VAL A 165 2.84 15.10 8.56
N SER A 166 1.60 15.08 9.08
CA SER A 166 0.81 16.30 9.31
C SER A 166 1.16 17.07 10.59
N GLY A 167 2.02 16.51 11.44
CA GLY A 167 2.28 17.08 12.77
C GLY A 167 1.08 16.97 13.73
N GLY A 168 0.23 15.96 13.53
CA GLY A 168 -0.95 15.72 14.36
C GLY A 168 -2.18 16.57 14.01
N THR A 169 -2.07 17.48 13.06
CA THR A 169 -3.13 18.45 12.72
C THR A 169 -4.08 17.98 11.62
N GLY A 170 -3.70 16.95 10.85
CA GLY A 170 -4.42 16.53 9.65
C GLY A 170 -3.96 17.22 8.37
N GLY A 171 -2.86 18.00 8.47
CA GLY A 171 -2.20 18.69 7.35
C GLY A 171 -2.89 19.97 6.91
N PRO A 172 -2.43 20.57 5.83
CA PRO A 172 -3.03 21.81 5.36
C PRO A 172 -4.48 21.52 4.91
N SER A 173 -5.42 22.32 5.43
CA SER A 173 -6.85 22.25 5.06
C SER A 173 -7.45 20.82 5.16
N ASP A 174 -7.10 20.08 6.22
CA ASP A 174 -7.55 18.70 6.48
C ASP A 174 -7.24 17.68 5.37
N SER A 175 -6.30 18.02 4.45
CA SER A 175 -5.96 17.17 3.29
C SER A 175 -5.35 15.80 3.68
N THR A 176 -4.90 15.66 4.92
CA THR A 176 -4.38 14.41 5.49
C THR A 176 -5.12 13.99 6.76
N MET A 177 -6.34 14.51 6.97
CA MET A 177 -7.18 14.14 8.11
C MET A 177 -7.79 12.76 7.91
N PHE A 178 -7.05 11.73 8.33
CA PHE A 178 -7.53 10.35 8.33
C PHE A 178 -8.57 10.15 9.44
N TYR A 179 -9.45 9.19 9.24
CA TYR A 179 -10.47 8.84 10.21
C TYR A 179 -9.88 8.51 11.59
N THR A 180 -8.81 7.73 11.62
CA THR A 180 -8.06 7.35 12.81
C THR A 180 -7.42 8.56 13.50
N LEU A 181 -6.91 9.52 12.73
CA LEU A 181 -6.34 10.75 13.26
C LEU A 181 -7.41 11.64 13.89
N TYR A 182 -8.55 11.78 13.23
CA TYR A 182 -9.69 12.53 13.78
C TYR A 182 -10.23 11.88 15.06
N LEU A 183 -10.35 10.55 15.07
CA LEU A 183 -10.71 9.79 16.28
C LEU A 183 -9.75 10.06 17.43
N TYR A 184 -8.45 10.03 17.14
CA TYR A 184 -7.42 10.33 18.13
C TYR A 184 -7.55 11.76 18.69
N GLN A 185 -7.76 12.75 17.84
CA GLN A 185 -7.98 14.13 18.27
C GLN A 185 -9.19 14.27 19.17
N LYS A 186 -10.31 13.62 18.84
CA LYS A 186 -11.52 13.63 19.66
C LYS A 186 -11.29 13.01 21.03
N GLY A 187 -10.70 11.82 21.08
CA GLY A 187 -10.49 11.09 22.33
C GLY A 187 -9.41 11.67 23.21
N PHE A 188 -8.23 11.93 22.64
CA PHE A 188 -7.03 12.23 23.44
C PHE A 188 -6.63 13.71 23.46
N THR A 189 -7.07 14.50 22.50
CA THR A 189 -6.80 15.96 22.51
C THR A 189 -7.99 16.74 23.07
N GLN A 190 -9.20 16.36 22.72
CA GLN A 190 -10.44 17.02 23.20
C GLN A 190 -11.08 16.31 24.39
N PHE A 191 -10.56 15.15 24.80
CA PHE A 191 -11.04 14.33 25.93
C PHE A 191 -12.50 13.88 25.81
N ASP A 192 -13.06 13.84 24.57
CA ASP A 192 -14.39 13.31 24.29
C ASP A 192 -14.32 11.81 23.99
N MET A 193 -14.08 11.04 25.06
CA MET A 193 -13.92 9.58 24.96
C MET A 193 -15.20 8.88 24.48
N GLY A 194 -16.38 9.42 24.80
CA GLY A 194 -17.66 8.86 24.35
C GLY A 194 -17.79 8.90 22.84
N TYR A 195 -17.52 10.06 22.26
CA TYR A 195 -17.54 10.25 20.81
C TYR A 195 -16.45 9.42 20.10
N ALA A 196 -15.23 9.41 20.63
CA ALA A 196 -14.13 8.63 20.08
C ALA A 196 -14.42 7.12 20.09
N SER A 197 -15.03 6.61 21.16
CA SER A 197 -15.46 5.21 21.25
C SER A 197 -16.53 4.87 20.23
N ALA A 198 -17.52 5.74 20.03
CA ALA A 198 -18.52 5.57 18.98
C ALA A 198 -17.88 5.53 17.58
N MET A 199 -16.91 6.42 17.32
CA MET A 199 -16.14 6.41 16.06
C MET A 199 -15.35 5.12 15.88
N ALA A 200 -14.74 4.56 16.93
CA ALA A 200 -14.01 3.30 16.84
C ALA A 200 -14.94 2.14 16.44
N TRP A 201 -16.15 2.09 17.00
CA TRP A 201 -17.17 1.11 16.60
C TRP A 201 -17.63 1.30 15.17
N LEU A 202 -17.81 2.54 14.71
CA LEU A 202 -18.14 2.83 13.32
C LEU A 202 -17.02 2.39 12.37
N LEU A 203 -15.76 2.62 12.71
CA LEU A 203 -14.62 2.15 11.91
C LEU A 203 -14.62 0.62 11.80
N LEU A 204 -14.84 -0.08 12.91
CA LEU A 204 -14.95 -1.55 12.91
C LEU A 204 -16.07 -2.03 11.98
N ILE A 205 -17.24 -1.40 12.04
CA ILE A 205 -18.37 -1.75 11.16
C ILE A 205 -18.03 -1.49 9.69
N ILE A 206 -17.42 -0.34 9.37
CA ILE A 206 -17.00 -0.01 8.01
C ILE A 206 -16.03 -1.07 7.48
N VAL A 207 -14.97 -1.39 8.24
CA VAL A 207 -13.98 -2.40 7.85
C VAL A 207 -14.62 -3.78 7.71
N ALA A 208 -15.53 -4.16 8.62
CA ALA A 208 -16.26 -5.43 8.54
C ALA A 208 -17.14 -5.52 7.28
N ILE A 209 -17.85 -4.43 6.92
CA ILE A 209 -18.66 -4.37 5.70
C ILE A 209 -17.77 -4.53 4.46
N PHE A 210 -16.66 -3.77 4.36
CA PHE A 210 -15.74 -3.91 3.22
C PHE A 210 -15.13 -5.31 3.14
N THR A 211 -14.77 -5.89 4.27
CA THR A 211 -14.26 -7.27 4.31
C THR A 211 -15.33 -8.25 3.85
N ALA A 212 -16.56 -8.15 4.35
CA ALA A 212 -17.67 -9.00 3.93
C ALA A 212 -17.98 -8.87 2.43
N ILE A 213 -17.95 -7.64 1.88
CA ILE A 213 -18.11 -7.40 0.44
C ILE A 213 -17.00 -8.09 -0.34
N ASN A 214 -15.73 -7.97 0.10
CA ASN A 214 -14.60 -8.65 -0.56
C ASN A 214 -14.80 -10.17 -0.57
N PHE A 215 -15.22 -10.78 0.54
CA PHE A 215 -15.52 -12.23 0.59
C PHE A 215 -16.71 -12.62 -0.28
N PHE A 216 -17.73 -11.78 -0.37
CA PHE A 216 -18.87 -12.05 -1.25
C PHE A 216 -18.47 -11.99 -2.73
N VAL A 217 -17.70 -10.97 -3.11
CA VAL A 217 -17.25 -10.74 -4.48
C VAL A 217 -16.18 -11.78 -4.89
N SER A 218 -15.37 -12.29 -3.96
CA SER A 218 -14.32 -13.28 -4.25
C SER A 218 -14.85 -14.53 -4.95
N LYS A 219 -16.09 -14.94 -4.65
CA LYS A 219 -16.74 -16.10 -5.29
C LYS A 219 -16.85 -16.01 -6.83
N PHE A 220 -16.73 -14.81 -7.40
CA PHE A 220 -16.90 -14.59 -8.83
C PHE A 220 -15.58 -14.52 -9.61
N TRP A 221 -14.44 -14.32 -8.91
CA TRP A 221 -13.16 -14.10 -9.58
C TRP A 221 -11.98 -14.87 -8.99
N VAL A 222 -12.14 -15.46 -7.81
CA VAL A 222 -11.08 -16.25 -7.18
C VAL A 222 -11.23 -17.70 -7.61
N PHE A 223 -10.18 -18.25 -8.20
CA PHE A 223 -10.10 -19.65 -8.60
C PHE A 223 -9.43 -20.45 -7.48
N TYR A 224 -10.15 -21.42 -6.92
CA TYR A 224 -9.59 -22.44 -6.06
C TYR A 224 -9.40 -23.70 -6.91
N ASP A 225 -8.19 -24.26 -6.92
CA ASP A 225 -7.93 -25.58 -7.51
C ASP A 225 -8.52 -26.62 -6.54
N ASP A 226 -9.68 -27.19 -6.88
CA ASP A 226 -10.34 -28.28 -6.14
C ASP A 226 -9.74 -29.64 -6.52
#